data_4c13ce06891a6cb0bc9d7223b1d48afe
#
_entry.id   4c13ce06891a6cb0bc9d7223b1d48afe
#
_cell.length_a   1.000
_cell.length_b   1.000
_cell.length_c   1.000
_cell.angle_alpha   90.00
_cell.angle_beta   90.00
_cell.angle_gamma   90.00
#
_symmetry.space_group_name_H-M   'P 1'
#
loop_
_entity.id
_entity.type
_entity.pdbx_description
1 polymer ?
#
loop_
_entity_poly.entity_id
_entity_poly.type
_entity_poly.pdbx_seq_one_letter_code
_entity_poly.pdbx_strand_id
1 'polypeptide(L)'
;MHAETQGGEASSIWPSDGLMKSVAAESTLRCLSRMLEEAIHSDVTINTADGTLRAHKAVLSASSPVFQSMFRHNLKEKESSLIYIEDMSLESCTTLLTYLYGTIKQEDFWKHRLALLGAANKYDIADLKDACEESLLEDINSANVLERLQEAWLYQLDRLKKGCLTYLFDFGKIYDVRDEVNNFFRQADRELMLEMFQEVLTVWKPI
;
A
#
# COMPACT_ATOMS: atom_id res chain seq x y z
N MET A 1 14.00 32.64 -30.32
CA MET A 1 14.02 32.31 -28.92
C MET A 1 12.85 31.37 -28.65
N HIS A 2 13.10 30.07 -28.69
CA HIS A 2 12.10 29.06 -28.40
C HIS A 2 12.27 28.68 -26.92
N ALA A 3 11.24 28.90 -26.14
CA ALA A 3 11.16 28.40 -24.76
C ALA A 3 10.73 26.93 -24.81
N GLU A 4 11.64 26.02 -24.46
CA GLU A 4 11.33 24.63 -24.21
C GLU A 4 10.60 24.53 -22.87
N THR A 5 9.34 24.15 -22.93
CA THR A 5 8.59 23.69 -21.76
C THR A 5 9.10 22.31 -21.37
N GLN A 6 9.87 22.24 -20.31
CA GLN A 6 10.20 20.96 -19.66
C GLN A 6 8.90 20.42 -19.04
N GLY A 7 8.33 19.40 -19.65
CA GLY A 7 7.32 18.56 -19.04
C GLY A 7 7.94 17.79 -17.89
N GLY A 8 7.43 18.00 -16.66
CA GLY A 8 7.80 17.19 -15.53
C GLY A 8 7.27 15.77 -15.74
N GLU A 9 8.16 14.81 -15.99
CA GLU A 9 7.84 13.39 -15.94
C GLU A 9 7.44 13.06 -14.50
N ALA A 10 6.25 12.51 -14.32
CA ALA A 10 5.86 11.91 -13.07
C ALA A 10 6.85 10.78 -12.76
N SER A 11 7.64 10.92 -11.71
CA SER A 11 8.60 9.90 -11.31
C SER A 11 7.80 8.68 -10.81
N SER A 12 7.87 7.59 -11.55
CA SER A 12 7.35 6.29 -11.10
C SER A 12 7.97 5.92 -9.75
N ILE A 13 7.18 5.34 -8.84
CA ILE A 13 7.68 4.72 -7.59
C ILE A 13 8.74 3.63 -7.87
N TRP A 14 8.77 3.15 -9.09
CA TRP A 14 9.76 2.21 -9.59
C TRP A 14 10.73 2.95 -10.52
N PRO A 15 11.77 3.62 -9.97
CA PRO A 15 12.74 4.28 -10.81
C PRO A 15 13.46 3.25 -11.67
N SER A 16 13.28 3.35 -12.97
CA SER A 16 13.96 2.50 -13.95
C SER A 16 15.49 2.56 -13.84
N ASP A 17 16.04 3.63 -13.23
CA ASP A 17 17.49 3.86 -13.15
C ASP A 17 17.99 4.49 -11.83
N GLY A 18 17.16 4.70 -10.81
CA GLY A 18 17.50 5.65 -9.74
C GLY A 18 18.16 5.09 -8.50
N LEU A 19 17.73 3.94 -7.98
CA LEU A 19 18.14 3.45 -6.65
C LEU A 19 19.40 2.58 -6.65
N MET A 20 19.88 2.12 -7.80
CA MET A 20 20.90 1.07 -7.89
C MET A 20 22.17 1.48 -8.63
N LYS A 21 22.53 2.76 -8.64
CA LYS A 21 23.78 3.23 -9.29
C LYS A 21 25.07 2.87 -8.55
N SER A 22 24.95 2.31 -7.33
CA SER A 22 26.11 1.94 -6.51
C SER A 22 26.21 0.44 -6.38
N VAL A 23 27.35 -0.14 -6.77
CA VAL A 23 27.68 -1.57 -6.54
C VAL A 23 27.53 -1.96 -5.06
N ALA A 24 27.80 -1.02 -4.15
CA ALA A 24 27.63 -1.23 -2.71
C ALA A 24 26.16 -1.39 -2.31
N ALA A 25 25.25 -0.57 -2.85
CA ALA A 25 23.82 -0.67 -2.59
C ALA A 25 23.25 -2.01 -3.08
N GLU A 26 23.63 -2.40 -4.31
CA GLU A 26 23.24 -3.68 -4.89
C GLU A 26 23.77 -4.88 -4.09
N SER A 27 25.01 -4.82 -3.65
CA SER A 27 25.60 -5.86 -2.78
C SER A 27 24.85 -5.95 -1.45
N THR A 28 24.50 -4.80 -0.84
CA THR A 28 23.74 -4.77 0.43
C THR A 28 22.35 -5.39 0.26
N LEU A 29 21.63 -5.05 -0.81
CA LEU A 29 20.32 -5.63 -1.09
C LEU A 29 20.40 -7.15 -1.30
N ARG A 30 21.43 -7.65 -2.00
CA ARG A 30 21.66 -9.10 -2.11
C ARG A 30 21.92 -9.76 -0.75
N CYS A 31 22.66 -9.11 0.13
CA CYS A 31 22.86 -9.62 1.49
C CYS A 31 21.56 -9.68 2.29
N LEU A 32 20.72 -8.65 2.20
CA LEU A 32 19.41 -8.62 2.85
C LEU A 32 18.46 -9.67 2.29
N SER A 33 18.45 -9.88 0.95
CA SER A 33 17.68 -10.97 0.31
C SER A 33 18.06 -12.32 0.90
N ARG A 34 19.36 -12.62 0.93
CA ARG A 34 19.87 -13.87 1.52
C ARG A 34 19.53 -14.01 3.00
N MET A 35 19.62 -12.94 3.78
CA MET A 35 19.23 -12.98 5.20
C MET A 35 17.78 -13.43 5.37
N LEU A 36 16.87 -12.94 4.51
CA LEU A 36 15.46 -13.32 4.56
C LEU A 36 15.26 -14.75 4.04
N GLU A 37 15.75 -15.06 2.85
CA GLU A 37 15.52 -16.33 2.14
C GLU A 37 16.11 -17.54 2.89
N GLU A 38 17.34 -17.41 3.41
CA GLU A 38 18.06 -18.44 4.14
C GLU A 38 17.79 -18.38 5.66
N ALA A 39 16.96 -17.44 6.13
CA ALA A 39 16.66 -17.18 7.55
C ALA A 39 17.92 -17.06 8.43
N ILE A 40 19.00 -16.46 7.91
CA ILE A 40 20.32 -16.36 8.55
C ILE A 40 20.18 -15.57 9.86
N HIS A 41 20.40 -16.23 11.00
CA HIS A 41 20.25 -15.62 12.34
C HIS A 41 18.88 -14.97 12.59
N SER A 42 17.82 -15.47 11.96
CA SER A 42 16.47 -15.01 12.23
C SER A 42 16.09 -15.23 13.70
N ASP A 43 15.53 -14.21 14.33
CA ASP A 43 15.22 -14.16 15.75
C ASP A 43 13.73 -13.94 16.06
N VAL A 44 12.88 -13.95 15.02
CA VAL A 44 11.42 -13.89 15.15
C VAL A 44 10.74 -14.82 14.15
N THR A 45 9.65 -15.44 14.60
CA THR A 45 8.74 -16.24 13.77
C THR A 45 7.42 -15.49 13.62
N ILE A 46 6.91 -15.41 12.41
CA ILE A 46 5.62 -14.79 12.08
C ILE A 46 4.66 -15.90 11.68
N ASN A 47 3.56 -16.04 12.42
CA ASN A 47 2.44 -16.92 12.07
C ASN A 47 1.42 -16.14 11.28
N THR A 48 1.13 -16.60 10.08
CA THR A 48 0.09 -16.06 9.19
C THR A 48 -1.17 -16.93 9.24
N ALA A 49 -2.19 -16.57 8.47
CA ALA A 49 -3.41 -17.37 8.38
C ALA A 49 -3.18 -18.82 7.93
N ASP A 50 -2.17 -19.06 7.10
CA ASP A 50 -1.94 -20.32 6.37
C ASP A 50 -0.50 -20.82 6.39
N GLY A 51 0.38 -20.24 7.25
CA GLY A 51 1.75 -20.68 7.36
C GLY A 51 2.60 -19.89 8.33
N THR A 52 3.93 -20.11 8.26
CA THR A 52 4.90 -19.45 9.13
C THR A 52 6.09 -18.91 8.33
N LEU A 53 6.61 -17.76 8.75
CA LEU A 53 7.80 -17.12 8.18
C LEU A 53 8.82 -16.82 9.26
N ARG A 54 10.08 -16.73 8.85
CA ARG A 54 11.19 -16.30 9.71
C ARG A 54 11.63 -14.90 9.29
N ALA A 55 11.92 -14.05 10.29
CA ALA A 55 12.36 -12.68 10.04
C ALA A 55 13.35 -12.21 11.14
N HIS A 56 13.72 -10.91 11.07
CA HIS A 56 14.66 -10.31 12.01
C HIS A 56 14.00 -9.12 12.71
N LYS A 57 13.96 -9.16 14.05
CA LYS A 57 13.40 -8.08 14.88
C LYS A 57 14.02 -6.73 14.55
N ALA A 58 15.32 -6.70 14.24
CA ALA A 58 16.02 -5.47 13.90
C ALA A 58 15.46 -4.81 12.62
N VAL A 59 15.22 -5.60 11.57
CA VAL A 59 14.65 -5.10 10.30
C VAL A 59 13.21 -4.64 10.52
N LEU A 60 12.37 -5.46 11.16
CA LEU A 60 10.98 -5.10 11.44
C LEU A 60 10.89 -3.82 12.30
N SER A 61 11.72 -3.70 13.35
CA SER A 61 11.74 -2.53 14.23
C SER A 61 12.23 -1.26 13.53
N ALA A 62 13.18 -1.39 12.61
CA ALA A 62 13.69 -0.26 11.84
C ALA A 62 12.67 0.26 10.83
N SER A 63 11.80 -0.61 10.32
CA SER A 63 10.81 -0.31 9.29
C SER A 63 9.45 0.14 9.84
N SER A 64 9.14 -0.15 11.13
CA SER A 64 7.82 0.07 11.72
C SER A 64 7.91 0.44 13.20
N PRO A 65 7.34 1.59 13.59
CA PRO A 65 7.23 1.98 15.00
C PRO A 65 6.35 1.02 15.81
N VAL A 66 5.37 0.38 15.17
CA VAL A 66 4.51 -0.63 15.81
C VAL A 66 5.31 -1.88 16.13
N PHE A 67 6.07 -2.43 15.19
CA PHE A 67 6.97 -3.56 15.48
C PHE A 67 8.04 -3.19 16.50
N GLN A 68 8.59 -1.98 16.42
CA GLN A 68 9.55 -1.50 17.41
C GLN A 68 8.95 -1.48 18.82
N SER A 69 7.74 -0.95 18.98
CA SER A 69 7.02 -0.91 20.25
C SER A 69 6.69 -2.32 20.76
N MET A 70 6.25 -3.19 19.88
CA MET A 70 5.91 -4.58 20.17
C MET A 70 7.09 -5.35 20.80
N PHE A 71 8.28 -5.20 20.23
CA PHE A 71 9.49 -5.86 20.77
C PHE A 71 10.08 -5.16 22.01
N ARG A 72 9.78 -3.88 22.22
CA ARG A 72 10.25 -3.17 23.44
C ARG A 72 9.39 -3.45 24.65
N HIS A 73 8.07 -3.48 24.50
CA HIS A 73 7.11 -3.39 25.60
C HIS A 73 6.36 -4.69 25.86
N ASN A 74 6.21 -5.57 24.89
CA ASN A 74 5.48 -6.82 25.05
C ASN A 74 6.40 -7.92 25.57
N LEU A 75 6.22 -8.26 26.85
CA LEU A 75 6.97 -9.34 27.51
C LEU A 75 6.75 -10.69 26.83
N LYS A 76 5.55 -10.95 26.29
CA LYS A 76 5.22 -12.22 25.62
C LYS A 76 5.94 -12.39 24.29
N GLU A 77 5.87 -11.39 23.39
CA GLU A 77 6.56 -11.43 22.10
C GLU A 77 8.07 -11.29 22.24
N LYS A 78 8.55 -10.67 23.30
CA LYS A 78 9.97 -10.61 23.63
C LYS A 78 10.53 -11.96 24.04
N GLU A 79 9.79 -12.72 24.85
CA GLU A 79 10.21 -14.05 25.34
C GLU A 79 9.93 -15.14 24.29
N SER A 80 8.77 -15.10 23.61
CA SER A 80 8.39 -16.15 22.65
C SER A 80 8.99 -15.96 21.26
N SER A 81 9.46 -14.75 20.91
CA SER A 81 9.93 -14.41 19.54
C SER A 81 8.92 -14.79 18.45
N LEU A 82 7.62 -14.62 18.77
CA LEU A 82 6.51 -15.05 17.94
C LEU A 82 5.54 -13.87 17.71
N ILE A 83 5.17 -13.65 16.46
CA ILE A 83 4.18 -12.65 16.04
C ILE A 83 3.05 -13.36 15.31
N TYR A 84 1.81 -12.88 15.50
CA TYR A 84 0.63 -13.36 14.79
C TYR A 84 0.12 -12.29 13.82
N ILE A 85 0.08 -12.63 12.53
CA ILE A 85 -0.46 -11.80 11.44
C ILE A 85 -1.55 -12.64 10.72
N GLU A 86 -2.64 -12.91 11.42
CA GLU A 86 -3.70 -13.81 10.98
C GLU A 86 -4.59 -13.20 9.86
N ASP A 87 -4.50 -11.89 9.67
CA ASP A 87 -5.20 -11.12 8.64
C ASP A 87 -4.48 -11.07 7.28
N MET A 88 -3.34 -11.76 7.16
CA MET A 88 -2.60 -11.90 5.91
C MET A 88 -2.33 -13.36 5.57
N SER A 89 -2.38 -13.70 4.28
CA SER A 89 -1.88 -14.98 3.77
C SER A 89 -0.35 -15.05 3.85
N LEU A 90 0.19 -16.26 3.82
CA LEU A 90 1.63 -16.50 3.76
C LEU A 90 2.28 -15.73 2.60
N GLU A 91 1.64 -15.74 1.42
CA GLU A 91 2.14 -15.07 0.23
C GLU A 91 2.16 -13.54 0.40
N SER A 92 1.07 -12.94 0.90
CA SER A 92 1.00 -11.49 1.13
C SER A 92 2.00 -11.05 2.22
N CYS A 93 2.16 -11.85 3.27
CA CYS A 93 3.12 -11.57 4.34
C CYS A 93 4.57 -11.73 3.85
N THR A 94 4.86 -12.71 2.96
CA THR A 94 6.15 -12.83 2.29
C THR A 94 6.45 -11.59 1.46
N THR A 95 5.45 -11.09 0.72
CA THR A 95 5.58 -9.85 -0.07
C THR A 95 5.86 -8.63 0.83
N LEU A 96 5.20 -8.54 1.98
CA LEU A 96 5.51 -7.49 2.98
C LEU A 96 6.97 -7.59 3.43
N LEU A 97 7.44 -8.79 3.80
CA LEU A 97 8.84 -8.98 4.20
C LEU A 97 9.81 -8.60 3.08
N THR A 98 9.58 -9.04 1.84
CA THR A 98 10.46 -8.66 0.71
C THR A 98 10.50 -7.15 0.50
N TYR A 99 9.39 -6.43 0.75
CA TYR A 99 9.39 -4.96 0.76
C TYR A 99 10.31 -4.42 1.87
N LEU A 100 10.13 -4.87 3.11
CA LEU A 100 10.92 -4.39 4.25
C LEU A 100 12.43 -4.69 4.12
N TYR A 101 12.78 -5.72 3.38
CA TYR A 101 14.18 -6.06 3.07
C TYR A 101 14.68 -5.41 1.77
N GLY A 102 13.86 -4.61 1.08
CA GLY A 102 14.22 -3.90 -0.14
C GLY A 102 14.39 -4.78 -1.37
N THR A 103 13.78 -5.96 -1.39
CA THR A 103 13.95 -6.97 -2.43
C THR A 103 12.66 -7.33 -3.15
N ILE A 104 11.60 -6.56 -2.95
CA ILE A 104 10.28 -6.77 -3.54
C ILE A 104 10.33 -6.65 -5.06
N LYS A 105 9.62 -7.54 -5.75
CA LYS A 105 9.40 -7.45 -7.18
C LYS A 105 8.13 -6.67 -7.48
N GLN A 106 8.14 -5.92 -8.57
CA GLN A 106 6.99 -5.11 -8.98
C GLN A 106 5.71 -5.96 -9.15
N GLU A 107 5.83 -7.14 -9.75
CA GLU A 107 4.69 -8.04 -9.98
C GLU A 107 4.03 -8.47 -8.65
N ASP A 108 4.84 -8.84 -7.67
CA ASP A 108 4.38 -9.26 -6.35
C ASP A 108 3.73 -8.08 -5.60
N PHE A 109 4.31 -6.87 -5.70
CA PHE A 109 3.73 -5.66 -5.14
C PHE A 109 2.35 -5.39 -5.74
N TRP A 110 2.23 -5.39 -7.06
CA TRP A 110 0.97 -5.16 -7.77
C TRP A 110 -0.11 -6.17 -7.37
N LYS A 111 0.26 -7.43 -7.29
CA LYS A 111 -0.64 -8.51 -6.91
C LYS A 111 -1.19 -8.35 -5.49
N HIS A 112 -0.35 -7.92 -4.55
CA HIS A 112 -0.68 -7.89 -3.12
C HIS A 112 -0.90 -6.49 -2.54
N ARG A 113 -0.92 -5.43 -3.38
CA ARG A 113 -0.94 -4.02 -2.93
C ARG A 113 -2.08 -3.66 -1.95
N LEU A 114 -3.26 -4.29 -2.05
CA LEU A 114 -4.35 -4.07 -1.09
C LEU A 114 -4.04 -4.69 0.29
N ALA A 115 -3.52 -5.90 0.32
CA ALA A 115 -3.08 -6.52 1.56
C ALA A 115 -1.89 -5.76 2.18
N LEU A 116 -0.97 -5.26 1.34
CA LEU A 116 0.14 -4.41 1.74
C LEU A 116 -0.34 -3.07 2.30
N LEU A 117 -1.36 -2.46 1.72
CA LEU A 117 -1.97 -1.23 2.23
C LEU A 117 -2.55 -1.42 3.64
N GLY A 118 -3.28 -2.52 3.86
CA GLY A 118 -3.79 -2.87 5.19
C GLY A 118 -2.66 -3.05 6.21
N ALA A 119 -1.61 -3.76 5.82
CA ALA A 119 -0.42 -3.94 6.65
C ALA A 119 0.32 -2.61 6.91
N ALA A 120 0.49 -1.77 5.89
CA ALA A 120 1.13 -0.47 6.01
C ALA A 120 0.40 0.44 7.00
N ASN A 121 -0.93 0.45 6.95
CA ASN A 121 -1.74 1.19 7.90
C ASN A 121 -1.66 0.60 9.33
N LYS A 122 -1.75 -0.73 9.47
CA LYS A 122 -1.71 -1.44 10.75
C LYS A 122 -0.36 -1.31 11.47
N TYR A 123 0.73 -1.40 10.71
CA TYR A 123 2.09 -1.36 11.24
C TYR A 123 2.77 0.01 11.13
N ASP A 124 2.03 1.04 10.70
CA ASP A 124 2.51 2.41 10.56
C ASP A 124 3.78 2.50 9.69
N ILE A 125 3.69 1.99 8.45
CA ILE A 125 4.77 2.00 7.47
C ILE A 125 4.39 3.03 6.39
N ALA A 126 4.72 4.31 6.65
CA ALA A 126 4.28 5.43 5.84
C ALA A 126 4.69 5.31 4.35
N ASP A 127 5.96 5.01 4.08
CA ASP A 127 6.47 4.88 2.71
C ASP A 127 5.76 3.77 1.93
N LEU A 128 5.41 2.65 2.59
CA LEU A 128 4.63 1.57 1.97
C LEU A 128 3.20 2.01 1.69
N LYS A 129 2.58 2.76 2.61
CA LYS A 129 1.24 3.30 2.44
C LYS A 129 1.18 4.23 1.23
N ASP A 130 2.15 5.14 1.11
CA ASP A 130 2.27 6.07 -0.02
C ASP A 130 2.49 5.33 -1.35
N ALA A 131 3.35 4.32 -1.36
CA ALA A 131 3.59 3.50 -2.55
C ALA A 131 2.33 2.72 -2.98
N CYS A 132 1.56 2.19 -2.02
CA CYS A 132 0.29 1.54 -2.30
C CYS A 132 -0.73 2.53 -2.88
N GLU A 133 -0.87 3.72 -2.29
CA GLU A 133 -1.78 4.76 -2.78
C GLU A 133 -1.46 5.14 -4.22
N GLU A 134 -0.18 5.38 -4.53
CA GLU A 134 0.28 5.72 -5.87
C GLU A 134 -0.04 4.62 -6.89
N SER A 135 0.27 3.38 -6.55
CA SER A 135 -0.03 2.21 -7.39
C SER A 135 -1.55 2.01 -7.63
N LEU A 136 -2.39 2.34 -6.63
CA LEU A 136 -3.84 2.24 -6.76
C LEU A 136 -4.43 3.35 -7.64
N LEU A 137 -3.76 4.51 -7.72
CA LEU A 137 -4.13 5.62 -8.61
C LEU A 137 -3.89 5.28 -10.08
N GLU A 138 -2.84 4.50 -10.41
CA GLU A 138 -2.42 4.24 -11.78
C GLU A 138 -3.45 3.45 -12.60
N ASP A 139 -4.30 2.63 -11.98
CA ASP A 139 -5.21 1.70 -12.66
C ASP A 139 -6.70 1.91 -12.36
N ILE A 140 -7.10 3.12 -11.95
CA ILE A 140 -8.51 3.43 -11.72
C ILE A 140 -9.31 3.23 -13.01
N ASN A 141 -10.37 2.41 -12.92
CA ASN A 141 -11.28 2.12 -14.01
C ASN A 141 -12.70 1.83 -13.48
N SER A 142 -13.68 1.64 -14.38
CA SER A 142 -15.07 1.40 -14.00
C SER A 142 -15.28 0.13 -13.16
N ALA A 143 -14.43 -0.87 -13.29
CA ALA A 143 -14.57 -2.12 -12.53
C ALA A 143 -14.09 -2.01 -11.07
N ASN A 144 -13.20 -1.06 -10.78
CA ASN A 144 -12.55 -0.97 -9.46
C ASN A 144 -12.77 0.36 -8.72
N VAL A 145 -13.28 1.41 -9.38
CA VAL A 145 -13.33 2.77 -8.80
C VAL A 145 -14.10 2.85 -7.48
N LEU A 146 -15.20 2.11 -7.33
CA LEU A 146 -16.00 2.12 -6.10
C LEU A 146 -15.30 1.39 -4.95
N GLU A 147 -14.64 0.27 -5.23
CA GLU A 147 -13.79 -0.44 -4.28
C GLU A 147 -12.63 0.46 -3.84
N ARG A 148 -11.92 1.08 -4.81
CA ARG A 148 -10.84 2.03 -4.54
C ARG A 148 -11.29 3.23 -3.71
N LEU A 149 -12.49 3.74 -3.96
CA LEU A 149 -13.05 4.85 -3.18
C LEU A 149 -13.31 4.43 -1.72
N GLN A 150 -13.81 3.21 -1.50
CA GLN A 150 -14.03 2.66 -0.17
C GLN A 150 -12.72 2.44 0.59
N GLU A 151 -11.70 1.89 -0.07
CA GLU A 151 -10.36 1.72 0.49
C GLU A 151 -9.71 3.08 0.80
N ALA A 152 -9.84 4.05 -0.09
CA ALA A 152 -9.35 5.41 0.11
C ALA A 152 -9.98 6.08 1.34
N TRP A 153 -11.28 5.87 1.55
CA TRP A 153 -11.99 6.34 2.74
C TRP A 153 -11.49 5.63 4.00
N LEU A 154 -11.47 4.30 3.98
CA LEU A 154 -11.08 3.47 5.12
C LEU A 154 -9.66 3.78 5.63
N TYR A 155 -8.72 3.94 4.70
CA TYR A 155 -7.31 4.18 5.01
C TYR A 155 -6.89 5.65 4.97
N GLN A 156 -7.86 6.58 4.77
CA GLN A 156 -7.61 8.02 4.69
C GLN A 156 -6.57 8.39 3.63
N LEU A 157 -6.79 7.93 2.40
CA LEU A 157 -5.94 8.16 1.23
C LEU A 157 -6.53 9.29 0.38
N ASP A 158 -6.17 10.53 0.69
CA ASP A 158 -6.81 11.70 0.08
C ASP A 158 -6.55 11.82 -1.43
N ARG A 159 -5.36 11.44 -1.91
CA ARG A 159 -5.04 11.47 -3.34
C ARG A 159 -5.87 10.43 -4.10
N LEU A 160 -5.95 9.20 -3.59
CA LEU A 160 -6.74 8.13 -4.18
C LEU A 160 -8.24 8.48 -4.17
N LYS A 161 -8.75 8.99 -3.05
CA LYS A 161 -10.14 9.45 -2.93
C LYS A 161 -10.46 10.48 -3.98
N LYS A 162 -9.63 11.53 -4.11
CA LYS A 162 -9.79 12.57 -5.13
C LYS A 162 -9.72 12.00 -6.54
N GLY A 163 -8.78 11.08 -6.82
CA GLY A 163 -8.67 10.43 -8.12
C GLY A 163 -9.93 9.65 -8.51
N CYS A 164 -10.51 8.90 -7.56
CA CYS A 164 -11.77 8.17 -7.78
C CYS A 164 -12.95 9.10 -8.03
N LEU A 165 -13.08 10.18 -7.25
CA LEU A 165 -14.14 11.18 -7.44
C LEU A 165 -14.01 11.90 -8.78
N THR A 166 -12.81 12.31 -9.15
CA THR A 166 -12.53 12.90 -10.47
C THR A 166 -12.92 11.92 -11.59
N TYR A 167 -12.54 10.65 -11.49
CA TYR A 167 -12.93 9.65 -12.49
C TYR A 167 -14.44 9.51 -12.64
N LEU A 168 -15.17 9.44 -11.53
CA LEU A 168 -16.62 9.27 -11.55
C LEU A 168 -17.35 10.49 -12.08
N PHE A 169 -16.98 11.69 -11.67
CA PHE A 169 -17.76 12.90 -11.91
C PHE A 169 -17.23 13.75 -13.06
N ASP A 170 -15.93 14.05 -13.12
CA ASP A 170 -15.36 14.90 -14.16
C ASP A 170 -15.35 14.20 -15.53
N PHE A 171 -15.11 12.90 -15.55
CA PHE A 171 -15.17 12.10 -16.77
C PHE A 171 -16.57 11.50 -17.05
N GLY A 172 -17.57 11.77 -16.20
CA GLY A 172 -18.93 11.27 -16.36
C GLY A 172 -19.07 9.74 -16.27
N LYS A 173 -18.07 9.06 -15.72
CA LYS A 173 -18.01 7.61 -15.64
C LYS A 173 -18.97 6.99 -14.63
N ILE A 174 -19.62 7.81 -13.80
CA ILE A 174 -20.67 7.35 -12.88
C ILE A 174 -21.82 6.66 -13.61
N TYR A 175 -22.09 7.02 -14.86
CA TYR A 175 -23.12 6.38 -15.67
C TYR A 175 -22.74 4.96 -16.09
N ASP A 176 -21.45 4.68 -16.24
CA ASP A 176 -20.94 3.35 -16.60
C ASP A 176 -21.04 2.36 -15.44
N VAL A 177 -21.15 2.86 -14.20
CA VAL A 177 -21.21 2.06 -12.95
C VAL A 177 -22.51 2.28 -12.17
N ARG A 178 -23.59 2.63 -12.85
CA ARG A 178 -24.86 3.05 -12.23
C ARG A 178 -25.45 2.01 -11.29
N ASP A 179 -25.43 0.74 -11.68
CA ASP A 179 -26.04 -0.33 -10.90
C ASP A 179 -25.18 -0.68 -9.68
N GLU A 180 -23.85 -0.63 -9.85
CA GLU A 180 -22.87 -0.82 -8.78
C GLU A 180 -22.95 0.32 -7.76
N VAL A 181 -23.12 1.58 -8.21
CA VAL A 181 -23.31 2.75 -7.35
C VAL A 181 -24.51 2.58 -6.43
N ASN A 182 -25.62 2.06 -6.92
CA ASN A 182 -26.80 1.81 -6.08
C ASN A 182 -26.51 0.79 -4.96
N ASN A 183 -25.72 -0.25 -5.24
CA ASN A 183 -25.29 -1.22 -4.24
C ASN A 183 -24.28 -0.63 -3.27
N PHE A 184 -23.34 0.17 -3.79
CA PHE A 184 -22.35 0.88 -2.99
C PHE A 184 -23.02 1.79 -1.95
N PHE A 185 -23.99 2.62 -2.33
CA PHE A 185 -24.71 3.51 -1.40
C PHE A 185 -25.49 2.81 -0.31
N ARG A 186 -25.82 1.53 -0.46
CA ARG A 186 -26.46 0.75 0.61
C ARG A 186 -25.50 0.34 1.71
N GLN A 187 -24.20 0.33 1.43
CA GLN A 187 -23.15 -0.17 2.32
C GLN A 187 -22.12 0.90 2.69
N ALA A 188 -22.04 1.97 1.90
CA ALA A 188 -21.09 3.05 2.09
C ALA A 188 -21.35 3.82 3.38
N ASP A 189 -20.27 4.32 3.98
CA ASP A 189 -20.35 5.21 5.12
C ASP A 189 -21.09 6.50 4.78
N ARG A 190 -21.86 7.01 5.74
CA ARG A 190 -22.68 8.21 5.55
C ARG A 190 -21.85 9.45 5.25
N GLU A 191 -20.68 9.58 5.86
CA GLU A 191 -19.80 10.73 5.63
C GLU A 191 -19.18 10.67 4.24
N LEU A 192 -18.78 9.48 3.78
CA LEU A 192 -18.33 9.27 2.41
C LEU A 192 -19.42 9.65 1.38
N MET A 193 -20.67 9.25 1.62
CA MET A 193 -21.79 9.64 0.76
C MET A 193 -22.00 11.16 0.72
N LEU A 194 -21.83 11.84 1.86
CA LEU A 194 -21.93 13.29 1.93
C LEU A 194 -20.80 13.98 1.15
N GLU A 195 -19.56 13.51 1.26
CA GLU A 195 -18.42 14.01 0.48
C GLU A 195 -18.65 13.83 -1.04
N MET A 196 -19.11 12.63 -1.44
CA MET A 196 -19.45 12.38 -2.84
C MET A 196 -20.51 13.36 -3.36
N PHE A 197 -21.55 13.63 -2.56
CA PHE A 197 -22.59 14.59 -2.93
C PHE A 197 -22.05 16.02 -3.02
N GLN A 198 -21.19 16.43 -2.10
CA GLN A 198 -20.53 17.73 -2.16
C GLN A 198 -19.68 17.89 -3.43
N GLU A 199 -18.96 16.82 -3.83
CA GLU A 199 -18.16 16.83 -5.07
C GLU A 199 -19.06 17.00 -6.30
N VAL A 200 -20.19 16.30 -6.36
CA VAL A 200 -21.20 16.51 -7.43
C VAL A 200 -21.63 17.98 -7.53
N LEU A 201 -21.86 18.65 -6.39
CA LEU A 201 -22.27 20.05 -6.37
C LEU A 201 -21.14 21.01 -6.81
N THR A 202 -19.86 20.60 -6.67
CA THR A 202 -18.73 21.43 -7.15
C THR A 202 -18.56 21.33 -8.66
N VAL A 203 -18.77 20.15 -9.24
CA VAL A 203 -18.67 19.89 -10.69
C VAL A 203 -19.88 20.47 -11.44
N TRP A 204 -21.06 20.35 -10.85
CA TRP A 204 -22.32 20.84 -11.45
C TRP A 204 -22.61 22.28 -11.02
N LYS A 205 -21.71 23.21 -11.31
CA LYS A 205 -22.05 24.63 -11.21
C LYS A 205 -23.06 24.96 -12.29
N PRO A 206 -24.24 25.55 -11.94
CA PRO A 206 -25.16 26.03 -12.94
C PRO A 206 -24.45 27.14 -13.76
N ILE A 207 -24.53 27.00 -15.07
CA ILE A 207 -24.05 28.00 -16.06
C ILE A 207 -24.88 29.28 -15.91
#